data_fdae617a8fd1d9d1437777898dedcb2b
#
_entry.id   fdae617a8fd1d9d1437777898dedcb2b
#
_cell.length_a   1.000
_cell.length_b   1.000
_cell.length_c   1.000
_cell.angle_alpha   90.00
_cell.angle_beta   90.00
_cell.angle_gamma   90.00
#
_symmetry.space_group_name_H-M   'P 1'
#
loop_
_entity.id
_entity.type
_entity.pdbx_description
1 polymer ?
#
loop_
_entity_poly.entity_id
_entity_poly.type
_entity_poly.pdbx_seq_one_letter_code
_entity_poly.pdbx_strand_id
1 'polypeptide(L)'
;PIKIGVREVEAYLDKPVFSREKPMSGVGVVTGLAWTSMGGATLPVEATRVHTLNRGFKLTGKLGEVMKESAEIAYSYIASHLKAYGADAKFYDTSFVHLHVPEGATPKDGPSAGVTMATALLSLAKNAKITRPLAMTGELTLTGQVLPVGGIREKVIAARRVGINELILPDANRRDFDKLPEHIRAGFTVYYAKRYQDVAAVVFGAG
;
A
#
# COMPACT_ATOMS: atom_id res chain seq x y z
N PRO A 1 43.90 -15.70 -11.51
CA PRO A 1 42.73 -15.13 -10.84
C PRO A 1 41.46 -15.48 -11.60
N ILE A 2 40.51 -16.13 -10.94
CA ILE A 2 39.20 -16.46 -11.50
C ILE A 2 38.37 -15.16 -11.47
N LYS A 3 37.84 -14.73 -12.61
CA LYS A 3 36.89 -13.61 -12.67
C LYS A 3 35.48 -14.16 -12.46
N ILE A 4 34.82 -13.71 -11.43
CA ILE A 4 33.43 -14.08 -11.12
C ILE A 4 32.53 -12.91 -11.50
N GLY A 5 31.70 -13.06 -12.53
CA GLY A 5 30.64 -12.15 -12.93
C GLY A 5 29.30 -12.62 -12.38
N VAL A 6 28.20 -11.88 -12.67
CA VAL A 6 26.86 -12.22 -12.19
C VAL A 6 26.40 -13.62 -12.62
N ARG A 7 26.78 -14.06 -13.84
CA ARG A 7 26.39 -15.39 -14.37
C ARG A 7 27.12 -16.52 -13.62
N GLU A 8 28.37 -16.30 -13.25
CA GLU A 8 29.17 -17.27 -12.51
C GLU A 8 28.67 -17.38 -11.06
N VAL A 9 28.13 -16.30 -10.49
CA VAL A 9 27.53 -16.34 -9.14
C VAL A 9 26.37 -17.33 -9.11
N GLU A 10 25.48 -17.30 -10.08
CA GLU A 10 24.35 -18.26 -10.18
C GLU A 10 24.83 -19.71 -10.36
N ALA A 11 25.92 -19.92 -11.09
CA ALA A 11 26.49 -21.26 -11.29
C ALA A 11 27.12 -21.85 -10.01
N TYR A 12 27.66 -21.01 -9.13
CA TYR A 12 28.32 -21.46 -7.88
C TYR A 12 27.44 -21.44 -6.65
N LEU A 13 26.44 -20.54 -6.58
CA LEU A 13 25.60 -20.32 -5.42
C LEU A 13 24.13 -20.69 -5.64
N ASP A 14 23.82 -21.26 -6.82
CA ASP A 14 22.45 -21.51 -7.27
C ASP A 14 21.63 -20.21 -7.51
N LYS A 15 20.40 -20.36 -7.99
CA LYS A 15 19.51 -19.21 -8.24
C LYS A 15 19.21 -18.47 -6.95
N PRO A 16 19.06 -17.13 -7.01
CA PRO A 16 18.68 -16.35 -5.84
C PRO A 16 17.43 -16.94 -5.16
N VAL A 17 17.52 -17.20 -3.87
CA VAL A 17 16.38 -17.70 -3.06
C VAL A 17 15.20 -16.72 -3.10
N PHE A 18 15.50 -15.44 -3.28
CA PHE A 18 14.49 -14.37 -3.42
C PHE A 18 14.39 -13.96 -4.89
N SER A 19 13.35 -14.41 -5.58
CA SER A 19 12.98 -13.88 -6.88
C SER A 19 12.49 -12.43 -6.73
N ARG A 20 12.68 -11.58 -7.77
CA ARG A 20 12.04 -10.27 -7.82
C ARG A 20 10.52 -10.49 -7.87
N GLU A 21 9.86 -10.26 -6.76
CA GLU A 21 8.40 -10.27 -6.70
C GLU A 21 7.88 -9.17 -7.61
N LYS A 22 7.01 -9.55 -8.54
CA LYS A 22 6.25 -8.55 -9.31
C LYS A 22 5.13 -8.02 -8.41
N PRO A 23 4.92 -6.70 -8.36
CA PRO A 23 3.80 -6.15 -7.63
C PRO A 23 2.48 -6.80 -8.07
N MET A 24 1.69 -7.21 -7.10
CA MET A 24 0.35 -7.73 -7.36
C MET A 24 -0.52 -6.64 -7.96
N SER A 25 -1.45 -6.98 -8.83
CA SER A 25 -2.35 -6.01 -9.44
C SER A 25 -3.75 -6.59 -9.70
N GLY A 26 -4.76 -5.80 -9.45
CA GLY A 26 -6.17 -6.17 -9.63
C GLY A 26 -7.08 -5.08 -9.09
N VAL A 27 -8.39 -5.27 -9.26
CA VAL A 27 -9.38 -4.46 -8.55
C VAL A 27 -9.30 -4.82 -7.07
N GLY A 28 -9.25 -3.81 -6.20
CA GLY A 28 -9.08 -4.02 -4.76
C GLY A 28 -7.64 -4.36 -4.34
N VAL A 29 -6.66 -4.31 -5.25
CA VAL A 29 -5.25 -4.63 -4.95
C VAL A 29 -4.41 -3.36 -4.99
N VAL A 30 -3.69 -3.09 -3.89
CA VAL A 30 -2.86 -1.89 -3.73
C VAL A 30 -1.54 -2.26 -3.06
N THR A 31 -0.45 -1.68 -3.53
CA THR A 31 0.86 -1.86 -2.92
C THR A 31 1.14 -0.76 -1.89
N GLY A 32 1.28 -1.15 -0.64
CA GLY A 32 1.81 -0.33 0.44
C GLY A 32 3.30 -0.53 0.65
N LEU A 33 3.83 0.20 1.61
CA LEU A 33 5.22 0.13 2.04
C LEU A 33 5.28 -0.07 3.56
N ALA A 34 6.07 -1.04 3.98
CA ALA A 34 6.32 -1.36 5.38
C ALA A 34 7.78 -1.18 5.76
N TRP A 35 8.01 -0.96 7.04
CA TRP A 35 9.32 -1.03 7.66
C TRP A 35 9.31 -2.12 8.72
N THR A 36 10.35 -2.94 8.72
CA THR A 36 10.55 -4.06 9.63
C THR A 36 11.97 -4.01 10.20
N SER A 37 12.25 -4.84 11.20
CA SER A 37 13.62 -5.01 11.73
C SER A 37 14.63 -5.49 10.68
N MET A 38 14.15 -6.11 9.60
CA MET A 38 14.97 -6.58 8.47
C MET A 38 15.12 -5.53 7.35
N GLY A 39 14.55 -4.33 7.53
CA GLY A 39 14.54 -3.26 6.53
C GLY A 39 13.16 -2.99 5.94
N GLY A 40 13.12 -2.28 4.81
CA GLY A 40 11.87 -1.99 4.12
C GLY A 40 11.35 -3.17 3.31
N ALA A 41 10.03 -3.25 3.20
CA ALA A 41 9.33 -4.23 2.39
C ALA A 41 8.12 -3.59 1.67
N THR A 42 7.70 -4.18 0.56
CA THR A 42 6.39 -3.91 -0.02
C THR A 42 5.33 -4.63 0.81
N LEU A 43 4.17 -4.02 0.91
CA LEU A 43 3.02 -4.53 1.65
C LEU A 43 1.81 -4.57 0.73
N PRO A 44 1.60 -5.65 -0.02
CA PRO A 44 0.38 -5.77 -0.82
C PRO A 44 -0.84 -5.84 0.11
N VAL A 45 -1.91 -5.18 -0.30
CA VAL A 45 -3.22 -5.21 0.36
C VAL A 45 -4.25 -5.60 -0.67
N GLU A 46 -5.08 -6.58 -0.35
CA GLU A 46 -6.13 -7.09 -1.21
C GLU A 46 -7.49 -6.92 -0.55
N ALA A 47 -8.46 -6.42 -1.28
CA ALA A 47 -9.85 -6.35 -0.86
C ALA A 47 -10.76 -7.01 -1.90
N THR A 48 -11.67 -7.87 -1.45
CA THR A 48 -12.65 -8.51 -2.31
C THR A 48 -14.04 -8.50 -1.69
N ARG A 49 -15.08 -8.44 -2.53
CA ARG A 49 -16.46 -8.64 -2.12
C ARG A 49 -16.81 -10.11 -2.19
N VAL A 50 -17.05 -10.72 -1.04
CA VAL A 50 -17.37 -12.15 -0.93
C VAL A 50 -18.78 -12.44 -1.39
N HIS A 51 -19.76 -11.62 -0.97
CA HIS A 51 -21.15 -11.71 -1.36
C HIS A 51 -21.90 -10.39 -1.12
N THR A 52 -23.17 -10.34 -1.55
CA THR A 52 -24.05 -9.16 -1.46
C THR A 52 -25.29 -9.42 -0.59
N LEU A 53 -25.27 -10.42 0.28
CA LEU A 53 -26.41 -10.81 1.10
C LEU A 53 -26.57 -9.93 2.35
N ASN A 54 -25.46 -9.52 2.93
CA ASN A 54 -25.43 -8.68 4.14
C ASN A 54 -24.15 -7.86 4.19
N ARG A 55 -24.18 -6.80 4.99
CA ARG A 55 -23.01 -6.00 5.31
C ARG A 55 -22.05 -6.80 6.21
N GLY A 56 -20.75 -6.72 5.93
CA GLY A 56 -19.74 -7.29 6.79
C GLY A 56 -18.33 -6.93 6.35
N PHE A 57 -17.40 -7.00 7.30
CA PHE A 57 -15.99 -6.72 7.07
C PHE A 57 -15.14 -7.76 7.79
N LYS A 58 -14.31 -8.47 7.04
CA LYS A 58 -13.40 -9.49 7.54
C LYS A 58 -11.95 -9.08 7.27
N LEU A 59 -11.09 -9.29 8.26
CA LEU A 59 -9.67 -9.00 8.20
C LEU A 59 -8.84 -10.27 8.36
N THR A 60 -7.83 -10.45 7.51
CA THR A 60 -6.84 -11.53 7.65
C THR A 60 -5.44 -11.05 7.25
N GLY A 61 -4.40 -11.79 7.60
CA GLY A 61 -3.01 -11.45 7.28
C GLY A 61 -2.10 -11.40 8.50
N LYS A 62 -2.53 -11.98 9.63
CA LYS A 62 -1.79 -12.00 10.90
C LYS A 62 -1.48 -10.58 11.41
N LEU A 63 -2.52 -9.73 11.36
CA LEU A 63 -2.46 -8.31 11.72
C LEU A 63 -2.44 -8.15 13.24
N GLY A 64 -1.55 -7.29 13.74
CA GLY A 64 -1.56 -6.81 15.12
C GLY A 64 -2.72 -5.84 15.38
N GLU A 65 -2.91 -5.47 16.63
CA GLU A 65 -4.09 -4.69 17.05
C GLU A 65 -4.13 -3.31 16.41
N VAL A 66 -3.00 -2.61 16.31
CA VAL A 66 -2.93 -1.27 15.69
C VAL A 66 -3.28 -1.33 14.21
N MET A 67 -2.82 -2.34 13.49
CA MET A 67 -3.13 -2.52 12.07
C MET A 67 -4.59 -2.92 11.84
N LYS A 68 -5.21 -3.69 12.74
CA LYS A 68 -6.66 -3.98 12.71
C LYS A 68 -7.49 -2.72 12.88
N GLU A 69 -7.17 -1.89 13.90
CA GLU A 69 -7.82 -0.58 14.09
C GLU A 69 -7.66 0.30 12.85
N SER A 70 -6.47 0.36 12.27
CA SER A 70 -6.22 1.11 11.04
C SER A 70 -7.10 0.64 9.87
N ALA A 71 -7.33 -0.67 9.74
CA ALA A 71 -8.21 -1.23 8.72
C ALA A 71 -9.69 -0.88 8.97
N GLU A 72 -10.13 -0.88 10.21
CA GLU A 72 -11.50 -0.48 10.59
C GLU A 72 -11.73 1.02 10.35
N ILE A 73 -10.73 1.86 10.66
CA ILE A 73 -10.75 3.29 10.34
C ILE A 73 -10.86 3.51 8.83
N ALA A 74 -10.03 2.81 8.05
CA ALA A 74 -10.06 2.88 6.59
C ALA A 74 -11.44 2.48 6.03
N TYR A 75 -12.01 1.38 6.52
CA TYR A 75 -13.33 0.92 6.14
C TYR A 75 -14.42 1.95 6.47
N SER A 76 -14.42 2.48 7.71
CA SER A 76 -15.39 3.48 8.17
C SER A 76 -15.32 4.76 7.34
N TYR A 77 -14.11 5.24 7.08
CA TYR A 77 -13.88 6.44 6.30
C TYR A 77 -14.37 6.27 4.85
N ILE A 78 -13.98 5.20 4.17
CA ILE A 78 -14.39 4.98 2.77
C ILE A 78 -15.90 4.74 2.67
N ALA A 79 -16.48 3.92 3.55
CA ALA A 79 -17.91 3.65 3.54
C ALA A 79 -18.76 4.92 3.69
N SER A 80 -18.29 5.89 4.47
CA SER A 80 -19.00 7.17 4.68
C SER A 80 -18.74 8.22 3.58
N HIS A 81 -17.78 8.02 2.68
CA HIS A 81 -17.37 9.01 1.68
C HIS A 81 -17.48 8.52 0.22
N LEU A 82 -18.10 7.37 -0.04
CA LEU A 82 -18.17 6.75 -1.37
C LEU A 82 -18.66 7.71 -2.45
N LYS A 83 -19.75 8.46 -2.18
CA LYS A 83 -20.31 9.43 -3.12
C LYS A 83 -19.30 10.53 -3.49
N ALA A 84 -18.53 11.01 -2.54
CA ALA A 84 -17.52 12.04 -2.76
C ALA A 84 -16.39 11.57 -3.68
N TYR A 85 -16.18 10.25 -3.76
CA TYR A 85 -15.17 9.62 -4.63
C TYR A 85 -15.76 9.03 -5.92
N GLY A 86 -17.02 9.31 -6.22
CA GLY A 86 -17.67 8.82 -7.45
C GLY A 86 -17.89 7.30 -7.45
N ALA A 87 -18.06 6.69 -6.27
CA ALA A 87 -18.45 5.30 -6.11
C ALA A 87 -19.95 5.19 -5.72
N ASP A 88 -20.53 3.99 -5.89
CA ASP A 88 -21.89 3.74 -5.44
C ASP A 88 -22.00 3.92 -3.92
N ALA A 89 -22.79 4.89 -3.49
CA ALA A 89 -22.97 5.23 -2.08
C ALA A 89 -23.50 4.06 -1.23
N LYS A 90 -24.16 3.07 -1.84
CA LYS A 90 -24.72 1.90 -1.18
C LYS A 90 -23.82 0.64 -1.28
N PHE A 91 -22.65 0.74 -1.89
CA PHE A 91 -21.78 -0.41 -2.12
C PHE A 91 -21.55 -1.24 -0.85
N TYR A 92 -21.27 -0.60 0.28
CA TYR A 92 -21.00 -1.30 1.54
C TYR A 92 -22.25 -1.65 2.35
N ASP A 93 -23.43 -1.19 1.98
CA ASP A 93 -24.67 -1.47 2.75
C ASP A 93 -25.04 -2.96 2.68
N THR A 94 -24.76 -3.60 1.56
CA THR A 94 -25.04 -5.02 1.33
C THR A 94 -23.81 -5.88 1.14
N SER A 95 -22.61 -5.28 0.97
CA SER A 95 -21.40 -6.04 0.67
C SER A 95 -20.76 -6.64 1.91
N PHE A 96 -20.48 -7.93 1.87
CA PHE A 96 -19.50 -8.57 2.78
C PHE A 96 -18.13 -8.50 2.13
N VAL A 97 -17.23 -7.72 2.74
CA VAL A 97 -15.89 -7.46 2.21
C VAL A 97 -14.84 -8.18 3.05
N HIS A 98 -13.90 -8.81 2.38
CA HIS A 98 -12.72 -9.40 3.01
C HIS A 98 -11.49 -8.60 2.57
N LEU A 99 -10.77 -8.03 3.53
CA LEU A 99 -9.47 -7.41 3.34
C LEU A 99 -8.39 -8.33 3.88
N HIS A 100 -7.39 -8.60 3.05
CA HIS A 100 -6.26 -9.48 3.37
C HIS A 100 -4.94 -8.77 3.12
N VAL A 101 -3.96 -9.01 4.00
CA VAL A 101 -2.59 -8.53 3.81
C VAL A 101 -1.65 -9.75 3.74
N PRO A 102 -1.27 -10.18 2.53
CA PRO A 102 -0.26 -11.23 2.36
C PRO A 102 1.12 -10.74 2.90
N GLU A 103 2.05 -11.59 3.26
CA GLU A 103 1.95 -13.02 3.41
C GLU A 103 1.44 -13.37 4.80
N GLY A 104 0.48 -14.31 4.90
CA GLY A 104 -0.20 -14.63 6.14
C GLY A 104 0.69 -15.27 7.22
N ALA A 105 1.87 -15.77 6.88
CA ALA A 105 2.82 -16.33 7.85
C ALA A 105 3.59 -15.24 8.63
N THR A 106 3.74 -14.04 8.07
CA THR A 106 4.52 -12.94 8.67
C THR A 106 3.62 -12.02 9.47
N PRO A 107 3.85 -11.84 10.78
CA PRO A 107 3.14 -10.87 11.59
C PRO A 107 3.38 -9.44 11.09
N LYS A 108 2.33 -8.63 11.07
CA LYS A 108 2.37 -7.23 10.63
C LYS A 108 1.60 -6.37 11.62
N ASP A 109 2.13 -5.21 11.93
CA ASP A 109 1.44 -4.25 12.80
C ASP A 109 1.80 -2.80 12.44
N GLY A 110 1.08 -1.85 13.03
CA GLY A 110 1.28 -0.42 12.86
C GLY A 110 0.24 0.26 11.97
N PRO A 111 0.13 1.60 12.06
CA PRO A 111 -0.93 2.36 11.39
C PRO A 111 -0.58 2.79 9.97
N SER A 112 0.65 2.60 9.51
CA SER A 112 1.17 3.19 8.26
C SER A 112 0.57 2.64 6.96
N ALA A 113 -0.24 1.58 7.04
CA ALA A 113 -0.98 1.00 5.92
C ALA A 113 -2.39 1.58 5.74
N GLY A 114 -2.82 2.53 6.56
CA GLY A 114 -4.18 3.06 6.55
C GLY A 114 -4.62 3.60 5.20
N VAL A 115 -3.78 4.42 4.55
CA VAL A 115 -4.08 4.93 3.19
C VAL A 115 -4.10 3.82 2.14
N THR A 116 -3.28 2.80 2.28
CA THR A 116 -3.23 1.64 1.37
C THR A 116 -4.51 0.82 1.47
N MET A 117 -4.96 0.53 2.69
CA MET A 117 -6.20 -0.20 2.96
C MET A 117 -7.42 0.57 2.47
N ALA A 118 -7.49 1.88 2.73
CA ALA A 118 -8.54 2.74 2.22
C ALA A 118 -8.59 2.75 0.68
N THR A 119 -7.42 2.78 0.03
CA THR A 119 -7.33 2.77 -1.42
C THR A 119 -7.74 1.42 -2.02
N ALA A 120 -7.42 0.30 -1.36
CA ALA A 120 -7.90 -1.02 -1.76
C ALA A 120 -9.43 -1.12 -1.67
N LEU A 121 -10.01 -0.62 -0.60
CA LEU A 121 -11.46 -0.56 -0.41
C LEU A 121 -12.14 0.35 -1.44
N LEU A 122 -11.58 1.52 -1.73
CA LEU A 122 -12.12 2.42 -2.74
C LEU A 122 -11.98 1.86 -4.15
N SER A 123 -10.84 1.25 -4.49
CA SER A 123 -10.62 0.53 -5.75
C SER A 123 -11.70 -0.54 -5.97
N LEU A 124 -12.00 -1.32 -4.92
CA LEU A 124 -13.07 -2.33 -4.96
C LEU A 124 -14.44 -1.70 -5.23
N ALA A 125 -14.80 -0.64 -4.49
CA ALA A 125 -16.10 0.02 -4.63
C ALA A 125 -16.27 0.73 -5.99
N LYS A 126 -15.19 1.26 -6.57
CA LYS A 126 -15.17 1.88 -7.90
C LYS A 126 -15.00 0.86 -9.04
N ASN A 127 -14.74 -0.41 -8.74
CA ASN A 127 -14.31 -1.42 -9.71
C ASN A 127 -13.16 -0.91 -10.60
N ALA A 128 -12.20 -0.20 -10.00
CA ALA A 128 -11.11 0.48 -10.70
C ALA A 128 -9.75 -0.12 -10.30
N LYS A 129 -9.08 -0.74 -11.27
CA LYS A 129 -7.74 -1.32 -11.10
C LYS A 129 -6.66 -0.24 -11.15
N ILE A 130 -5.67 -0.34 -10.26
CA ILE A 130 -4.45 0.48 -10.32
C ILE A 130 -3.43 -0.24 -11.21
N THR A 131 -3.03 0.39 -12.30
CA THR A 131 -2.13 -0.20 -13.31
C THR A 131 -0.73 0.41 -13.30
N ARG A 132 -0.53 1.53 -12.60
CA ARG A 132 0.75 2.23 -12.50
C ARG A 132 1.66 1.57 -11.47
N PRO A 133 3.01 1.68 -11.63
CA PRO A 133 3.99 1.20 -10.65
C PRO A 133 4.04 2.14 -9.42
N LEU A 134 2.94 2.15 -8.66
CA LEU A 134 2.66 3.06 -7.55
C LEU A 134 2.65 2.30 -6.23
N ALA A 135 3.28 2.86 -5.22
CA ALA A 135 3.14 2.43 -3.83
C ALA A 135 2.86 3.62 -2.91
N MET A 136 2.31 3.32 -1.74
CA MET A 136 1.92 4.35 -0.80
C MET A 136 2.17 3.95 0.65
N THR A 137 2.26 4.94 1.51
CA THR A 137 2.28 4.78 2.97
C THR A 137 1.67 6.02 3.62
N GLY A 138 1.03 5.84 4.75
CA GLY A 138 0.43 6.93 5.52
C GLY A 138 -0.57 6.37 6.52
N GLU A 139 -0.60 6.96 7.70
CA GLU A 139 -1.66 6.72 8.66
C GLU A 139 -2.90 7.53 8.26
N LEU A 140 -4.07 6.92 8.33
CA LEU A 140 -5.35 7.55 8.00
C LEU A 140 -6.16 7.77 9.27
N THR A 141 -6.71 8.99 9.43
CA THR A 141 -7.67 9.29 10.50
C THR A 141 -9.11 9.09 10.02
N LEU A 142 -10.07 8.98 10.96
CA LEU A 142 -11.51 8.92 10.65
C LEU A 142 -12.03 10.14 9.89
N THR A 143 -11.35 11.28 9.99
CA THR A 143 -11.71 12.52 9.28
C THR A 143 -10.96 12.70 7.96
N GLY A 144 -10.17 11.68 7.53
CA GLY A 144 -9.48 11.66 6.27
C GLY A 144 -8.15 12.41 6.23
N GLN A 145 -7.55 12.73 7.38
CA GLN A 145 -6.20 13.29 7.41
C GLN A 145 -5.18 12.18 7.17
N VAL A 146 -4.08 12.51 6.51
CA VAL A 146 -2.93 11.62 6.29
C VAL A 146 -1.80 12.06 7.21
N LEU A 147 -1.51 11.24 8.22
CA LEU A 147 -0.50 11.52 9.22
C LEU A 147 0.86 10.94 8.84
N PRO A 148 1.97 11.54 9.33
CA PRO A 148 3.33 11.10 9.03
C PRO A 148 3.61 9.71 9.61
N VAL A 149 4.54 9.02 8.96
CA VAL A 149 4.96 7.65 9.30
C VAL A 149 6.48 7.54 9.40
N GLY A 150 6.96 6.50 10.07
CA GLY A 150 8.39 6.21 10.15
C GLY A 150 8.91 5.39 8.97
N GLY A 151 10.25 5.25 8.90
CA GLY A 151 10.92 4.35 7.97
C GLY A 151 10.87 4.77 6.50
N ILE A 152 10.81 6.07 6.21
CA ILE A 152 10.72 6.57 4.82
C ILE A 152 11.88 6.07 3.97
N ARG A 153 13.12 6.08 4.50
CA ARG A 153 14.30 5.61 3.77
C ARG A 153 14.16 4.14 3.36
N GLU A 154 13.82 3.29 4.30
CA GLU A 154 13.69 1.84 4.10
C GLU A 154 12.54 1.54 3.13
N LYS A 155 11.43 2.25 3.24
CA LYS A 155 10.26 2.15 2.37
C LYS A 155 10.59 2.54 0.92
N VAL A 156 11.34 3.62 0.71
CA VAL A 156 11.78 4.06 -0.63
C VAL A 156 12.74 3.04 -1.26
N ILE A 157 13.67 2.49 -0.48
CA ILE A 157 14.57 1.43 -0.94
C ILE A 157 13.78 0.17 -1.34
N ALA A 158 12.76 -0.20 -0.56
CA ALA A 158 11.90 -1.34 -0.87
C ALA A 158 11.14 -1.15 -2.18
N ALA A 159 10.54 0.03 -2.39
CA ALA A 159 9.86 0.37 -3.63
C ALA A 159 10.79 0.24 -4.85
N ARG A 160 12.00 0.77 -4.74
CA ARG A 160 13.01 0.69 -5.82
C ARG A 160 13.37 -0.76 -6.16
N ARG A 161 13.52 -1.63 -5.17
CA ARG A 161 13.88 -3.05 -5.40
C ARG A 161 12.89 -3.79 -6.30
N VAL A 162 11.62 -3.45 -6.23
CA VAL A 162 10.56 -4.09 -7.03
C VAL A 162 10.17 -3.29 -8.28
N GLY A 163 10.92 -2.21 -8.59
CA GLY A 163 10.70 -1.41 -9.80
C GLY A 163 9.54 -0.42 -9.71
N ILE A 164 9.07 -0.11 -8.50
CA ILE A 164 8.10 0.97 -8.27
C ILE A 164 8.84 2.29 -8.33
N ASN A 165 8.32 3.24 -9.10
CA ASN A 165 8.89 4.57 -9.30
C ASN A 165 7.92 5.73 -8.99
N GLU A 166 6.67 5.43 -8.62
CA GLU A 166 5.71 6.42 -8.14
C GLU A 166 5.38 6.16 -6.67
N LEU A 167 5.44 7.21 -5.85
CA LEU A 167 5.18 7.11 -4.41
C LEU A 167 4.13 8.14 -3.98
N ILE A 168 3.22 7.71 -3.10
CA ILE A 168 2.39 8.63 -2.32
C ILE A 168 2.87 8.58 -0.88
N LEU A 169 3.32 9.73 -0.37
CA LEU A 169 3.82 9.91 0.98
C LEU A 169 3.00 10.97 1.71
N PRO A 170 2.91 10.92 3.05
CA PRO A 170 2.35 12.01 3.83
C PRO A 170 3.14 13.32 3.56
N ASP A 171 2.44 14.44 3.43
CA ASP A 171 3.09 15.74 3.21
C ASP A 171 4.07 16.10 4.35
N ALA A 172 3.75 15.71 5.58
CA ALA A 172 4.63 15.90 6.73
C ALA A 172 5.97 15.11 6.64
N ASN A 173 6.04 14.07 5.81
CA ASN A 173 7.28 13.31 5.54
C ASN A 173 8.09 13.87 4.35
N ARG A 174 7.71 14.99 3.76
CA ARG A 174 8.48 15.61 2.66
C ARG A 174 9.94 15.80 3.02
N ARG A 175 10.22 16.34 4.20
CA ARG A 175 11.59 16.55 4.68
C ARG A 175 12.39 15.26 4.83
N ASP A 176 11.73 14.15 5.20
CA ASP A 176 12.40 12.85 5.34
C ASP A 176 12.84 12.32 3.98
N PHE A 177 11.99 12.47 2.95
CA PHE A 177 12.34 12.10 1.57
C PHE A 177 13.44 13.02 1.00
N ASP A 178 13.33 14.33 1.19
CA ASP A 178 14.28 15.31 0.65
C ASP A 178 15.71 15.16 1.23
N LYS A 179 15.82 14.66 2.47
CA LYS A 179 17.10 14.35 3.11
C LYS A 179 17.78 13.07 2.60
N LEU A 180 17.07 12.24 1.82
CA LEU A 180 17.66 11.02 1.30
C LEU A 180 18.77 11.33 0.29
N PRO A 181 19.86 10.54 0.28
CA PRO A 181 20.88 10.65 -0.76
C PRO A 181 20.30 10.58 -2.17
N GLU A 182 20.91 11.32 -3.11
CA GLU A 182 20.44 11.41 -4.49
C GLU A 182 20.24 10.03 -5.14
N HIS A 183 21.18 9.09 -4.93
CA HIS A 183 21.09 7.74 -5.48
C HIS A 183 19.91 6.92 -4.95
N ILE A 184 19.29 7.31 -3.82
CA ILE A 184 18.09 6.67 -3.26
C ILE A 184 16.83 7.33 -3.83
N ARG A 185 16.81 8.64 -3.99
CA ARG A 185 15.60 9.38 -4.42
C ARG A 185 15.47 9.57 -5.93
N ALA A 186 16.58 9.50 -6.68
CA ALA A 186 16.57 9.71 -8.12
C ALA A 186 15.61 8.76 -8.85
N GLY A 187 14.85 9.27 -9.82
CA GLY A 187 13.93 8.50 -10.64
C GLY A 187 12.57 8.21 -9.98
N PHE A 188 12.31 8.71 -8.77
CA PHE A 188 10.97 8.67 -8.20
C PHE A 188 10.16 9.90 -8.54
N THR A 189 8.88 9.68 -8.86
CA THR A 189 7.84 10.70 -8.82
C THR A 189 7.11 10.58 -7.48
N VAL A 190 7.14 11.63 -6.67
CA VAL A 190 6.55 11.61 -5.33
C VAL A 190 5.38 12.57 -5.25
N TYR A 191 4.24 12.04 -4.85
CA TYR A 191 3.02 12.77 -4.56
C TYR A 191 2.87 12.89 -3.04
N TYR A 192 2.63 14.11 -2.56
CA TYR A 192 2.48 14.36 -1.12
C TYR A 192 1.02 14.60 -0.78
N ALA A 193 0.51 13.86 0.20
CA ALA A 193 -0.88 13.91 0.61
C ALA A 193 -1.03 14.48 2.03
N LYS A 194 -1.92 15.45 2.21
CA LYS A 194 -2.38 15.96 3.51
C LYS A 194 -3.69 15.28 3.92
N ARG A 195 -4.51 14.96 2.93
CA ARG A 195 -5.82 14.34 3.10
C ARG A 195 -5.95 13.15 2.15
N TYR A 196 -6.87 12.23 2.47
CA TYR A 196 -7.11 11.08 1.60
C TYR A 196 -7.62 11.48 0.21
N GLN A 197 -8.29 12.62 0.09
CA GLN A 197 -8.68 13.18 -1.21
C GLN A 197 -7.48 13.37 -2.17
N ASP A 198 -6.32 13.76 -1.63
CA ASP A 198 -5.09 13.91 -2.41
C ASP A 198 -4.63 12.54 -2.93
N VAL A 199 -4.72 11.50 -2.07
CA VAL A 199 -4.40 10.12 -2.47
C VAL A 199 -5.34 9.64 -3.56
N ALA A 200 -6.64 9.82 -3.37
CA ALA A 200 -7.66 9.39 -4.34
C ALA A 200 -7.51 10.09 -5.69
N ALA A 201 -7.19 11.39 -5.70
CA ALA A 201 -6.95 12.17 -6.93
C ALA A 201 -5.73 11.65 -7.70
N VAL A 202 -4.65 11.29 -7.02
CA VAL A 202 -3.44 10.71 -7.65
C VAL A 202 -3.74 9.33 -8.24
N VAL A 203 -4.49 8.49 -7.52
CA VAL A 203 -4.74 7.10 -7.90
C VAL A 203 -5.81 6.99 -9.00
N PHE A 204 -6.92 7.70 -8.85
CA PHE A 204 -8.12 7.52 -9.70
C PHE A 204 -8.38 8.71 -10.64
N GLY A 205 -7.59 9.77 -10.56
CA GLY A 205 -7.84 11.04 -11.23
C GLY A 205 -8.78 11.94 -10.42
N ALA A 206 -8.78 13.24 -10.76
CA ALA A 206 -9.76 14.17 -10.24
C ALA A 206 -11.13 13.76 -10.82
N GLY A 207 -12.05 13.38 -9.94
CA GLY A 207 -13.43 13.04 -10.28
C GLY A 207 -14.23 14.28 -10.62
#